data_b9db576997f64600b0ca1ad1f4183efb
#
_entry.id   b9db576997f64600b0ca1ad1f4183efb
#
_cell.length_a   1.000
_cell.length_b   1.000
_cell.length_c   1.000
_cell.angle_alpha   90.00
_cell.angle_beta   90.00
_cell.angle_gamma   90.00
#
_symmetry.space_group_name_H-M   'P 1'
#
loop_
_entity.id
_entity.type
_entity.pdbx_description
1 polymer ?
#
loop_
_entity_poly.entity_id
_entity_poly.type
_entity_poly.pdbx_seq_one_letter_code
_entity_poly.pdbx_strand_id
1 'polypeptide(L)'
;MYRKSIMTGWLLFFAASSCGAIASAEHPMHEPHVHGIAVLNIVLEKNEVHLTLESPAMNLLGFEHAPVTDEQKAVFRITQQTLTEATGLFTFPGANCQLQSSDIQMLEKQTHSDHDDHGHASEHADIHANYRFNCSQIQQLNDITTHLFAVFPGIQQIKAQWITSRSQGMKTLTPATNSLTIK
;
A
#
# COMPACT_ATOMS: atom_id res chain seq x y z
N MET A 1 -85.74 -14.82 -20.09
CA MET A 1 -85.21 -13.62 -19.39
C MET A 1 -83.72 -13.80 -19.23
N TYR A 2 -82.89 -13.18 -20.08
CA TYR A 2 -81.44 -13.30 -20.13
C TYR A 2 -80.83 -11.93 -19.71
N ARG A 3 -80.16 -11.89 -18.58
CA ARG A 3 -79.44 -10.67 -18.15
C ARG A 3 -77.98 -10.77 -18.57
N LYS A 4 -77.56 -9.90 -19.48
CA LYS A 4 -76.17 -9.72 -19.89
C LYS A 4 -75.42 -8.89 -18.85
N SER A 5 -74.41 -9.45 -18.18
CA SER A 5 -73.47 -8.70 -17.35
C SER A 5 -72.28 -8.22 -18.21
N ILE A 6 -72.07 -6.93 -18.20
CA ILE A 6 -70.94 -6.25 -18.83
C ILE A 6 -69.79 -6.20 -17.81
N MET A 7 -68.73 -6.94 -18.09
CA MET A 7 -67.45 -6.83 -17.32
C MET A 7 -66.61 -5.72 -17.94
N THR A 8 -66.47 -4.65 -17.17
CA THR A 8 -65.55 -3.53 -17.48
C THR A 8 -64.13 -3.90 -17.01
N GLY A 9 -63.23 -4.18 -17.96
CA GLY A 9 -61.83 -4.45 -17.65
C GLY A 9 -61.05 -3.13 -17.37
N TRP A 10 -60.50 -3.02 -16.18
CA TRP A 10 -59.55 -1.96 -15.83
C TRP A 10 -58.11 -2.41 -16.22
N LEU A 11 -57.57 -1.73 -17.20
CA LEU A 11 -56.15 -1.82 -17.55
C LEU A 11 -55.31 -1.00 -16.58
N LEU A 12 -54.62 -1.66 -15.64
CA LEU A 12 -53.59 -1.06 -14.82
C LEU A 12 -52.29 -0.91 -15.63
N PHE A 13 -51.94 0.32 -15.97
CA PHE A 13 -50.65 0.70 -16.53
C PHE A 13 -49.61 0.69 -15.42
N PHE A 14 -48.72 -0.29 -15.40
CA PHE A 14 -47.57 -0.33 -14.55
C PHE A 14 -46.45 0.50 -15.20
N ALA A 15 -46.20 1.71 -14.71
CA ALA A 15 -45.04 2.51 -15.07
C ALA A 15 -43.80 1.95 -14.35
N ALA A 16 -42.94 1.25 -15.08
CA ALA A 16 -41.64 0.83 -14.54
C ALA A 16 -40.70 2.02 -14.50
N SER A 17 -40.49 2.58 -13.32
CA SER A 17 -39.45 3.58 -13.03
C SER A 17 -38.09 2.85 -12.97
N SER A 18 -37.30 2.94 -14.05
CA SER A 18 -35.91 2.50 -14.07
C SER A 18 -35.05 3.51 -13.28
N CYS A 19 -34.77 3.18 -12.03
CA CYS A 19 -33.78 3.88 -11.22
C CYS A 19 -32.38 3.52 -11.76
N GLY A 20 -31.78 4.41 -12.55
CA GLY A 20 -30.40 4.27 -13.01
C GLY A 20 -29.46 4.42 -11.81
N ALA A 21 -28.81 3.33 -11.41
CA ALA A 21 -27.73 3.37 -10.45
C ALA A 21 -26.53 4.07 -11.11
N ILE A 22 -26.22 5.28 -10.67
CA ILE A 22 -24.97 5.96 -11.01
C ILE A 22 -23.89 5.26 -10.19
N ALA A 23 -23.12 4.36 -10.81
CA ALA A 23 -21.89 3.85 -10.25
C ALA A 23 -20.89 5.01 -10.21
N SER A 24 -20.71 5.62 -9.05
CA SER A 24 -19.58 6.51 -8.79
C SER A 24 -18.32 5.65 -8.89
N ALA A 25 -17.50 5.89 -9.90
CA ALA A 25 -16.14 5.35 -9.94
C ALA A 25 -15.39 6.03 -8.77
N GLU A 26 -15.18 5.28 -7.69
CA GLU A 26 -14.26 5.69 -6.65
C GLU A 26 -12.86 5.68 -7.27
N HIS A 27 -12.34 6.86 -7.59
CA HIS A 27 -10.92 7.03 -7.84
C HIS A 27 -10.21 6.74 -6.52
N PRO A 28 -9.23 5.82 -6.48
CA PRO A 28 -8.40 5.66 -5.31
C PRO A 28 -7.77 7.03 -5.01
N MET A 29 -8.21 7.65 -3.94
CA MET A 29 -7.60 8.88 -3.43
C MET A 29 -6.23 8.48 -2.90
N HIS A 30 -5.18 8.70 -3.69
CA HIS A 30 -3.83 8.69 -3.16
C HIS A 30 -3.76 9.77 -2.07
N GLU A 31 -3.49 9.35 -0.83
CA GLU A 31 -3.20 10.33 0.21
C GLU A 31 -2.00 11.17 -0.26
N PRO A 32 -2.03 12.50 -0.06
CA PRO A 32 -0.90 13.34 -0.45
C PRO A 32 0.38 12.83 0.24
N HIS A 33 1.41 12.58 -0.57
CA HIS A 33 2.71 12.12 -0.09
C HIS A 33 3.33 13.19 0.81
N VAL A 34 3.65 12.83 2.04
CA VAL A 34 4.25 13.73 3.02
C VAL A 34 5.67 13.26 3.28
N HIS A 35 6.66 14.11 2.97
CA HIS A 35 8.06 13.82 3.29
C HIS A 35 8.22 13.49 4.77
N GLY A 36 9.05 12.50 5.05
CA GLY A 36 9.25 11.97 6.39
C GLY A 36 8.24 10.88 6.81
N ILE A 37 7.16 10.67 6.07
CA ILE A 37 6.15 9.65 6.37
C ILE A 37 6.23 8.52 5.33
N ALA A 38 6.24 7.27 5.82
CA ALA A 38 6.06 6.06 5.03
C ALA A 38 4.86 5.26 5.52
N VAL A 39 4.34 4.38 4.67
CA VAL A 39 3.26 3.43 5.00
C VAL A 39 3.83 2.02 4.97
N LEU A 40 3.48 1.20 5.96
CA LEU A 40 3.85 -0.21 6.03
C LEU A 40 2.60 -1.06 6.25
N ASN A 41 2.17 -1.76 5.22
CA ASN A 41 1.07 -2.70 5.30
C ASN A 41 1.60 -4.11 5.56
N ILE A 42 0.98 -4.82 6.50
CA ILE A 42 1.44 -6.11 7.02
C ILE A 42 0.27 -7.09 6.98
N VAL A 43 0.45 -8.20 6.29
CA VAL A 43 -0.54 -9.29 6.25
C VAL A 43 0.11 -10.57 6.71
N LEU A 44 -0.52 -11.23 7.69
CA LEU A 44 -0.12 -12.55 8.15
C LEU A 44 -1.12 -13.58 7.64
N GLU A 45 -0.64 -14.50 6.83
CA GLU A 45 -1.45 -15.59 6.29
C GLU A 45 -0.71 -16.93 6.41
N LYS A 46 -1.34 -17.91 7.08
CA LYS A 46 -0.74 -19.24 7.33
C LYS A 46 0.62 -19.13 8.02
N ASN A 47 1.71 -19.40 7.31
CA ASN A 47 3.09 -19.31 7.79
C ASN A 47 3.88 -18.21 7.07
N GLU A 48 3.20 -17.26 6.43
CA GLU A 48 3.82 -16.17 5.69
C GLU A 48 3.52 -14.81 6.33
N VAL A 49 4.50 -13.92 6.25
CA VAL A 49 4.38 -12.49 6.52
C VAL A 49 4.62 -11.76 5.21
N HIS A 50 3.61 -11.01 4.77
CA HIS A 50 3.70 -10.13 3.62
C HIS A 50 3.81 -8.71 4.13
N LEU A 51 4.81 -7.98 3.63
CA LEU A 51 5.01 -6.57 3.93
C LEU A 51 4.97 -5.78 2.62
N THR A 52 4.23 -4.67 2.62
CA THR A 52 4.27 -3.66 1.56
C THR A 52 4.69 -2.33 2.17
N LEU A 53 5.85 -1.84 1.78
CA LEU A 53 6.36 -0.52 2.14
C LEU A 53 6.09 0.44 0.99
N GLU A 54 5.48 1.58 1.30
CA GLU A 54 5.27 2.69 0.38
C GLU A 54 5.91 3.94 0.99
N SER A 55 6.72 4.63 0.22
CA SER A 55 7.43 5.81 0.72
C SER A 55 7.76 6.78 -0.40
N PRO A 56 7.60 8.10 -0.19
CA PRO A 56 8.20 9.08 -1.06
C PRO A 56 9.68 8.80 -1.29
N ALA A 57 10.14 8.93 -2.54
CA ALA A 57 11.53 8.70 -2.90
C ALA A 57 12.49 9.61 -2.12
N MET A 58 12.06 10.83 -1.78
CA MET A 58 12.79 11.75 -0.92
C MET A 58 13.23 11.12 0.40
N ASN A 59 12.40 10.27 1.01
CA ASN A 59 12.71 9.64 2.30
C ASN A 59 13.85 8.62 2.22
N LEU A 60 13.99 7.98 1.04
CA LEU A 60 14.92 6.87 0.83
C LEU A 60 16.15 7.27 0.03
N LEU A 61 15.99 8.19 -0.92
CA LEU A 61 17.04 8.63 -1.85
C LEU A 61 17.57 10.04 -1.52
N GLY A 62 16.75 10.90 -0.90
CA GLY A 62 17.01 12.33 -0.76
C GLY A 62 16.70 13.16 -2.01
N PHE A 63 16.05 12.56 -3.02
CA PHE A 63 15.56 13.23 -4.24
C PHE A 63 14.39 12.44 -4.84
N GLU A 64 13.57 13.07 -5.71
CA GLU A 64 12.33 12.49 -6.28
C GLU A 64 12.36 12.39 -7.82
N HIS A 65 13.44 12.76 -8.45
CA HIS A 65 13.62 12.69 -9.90
C HIS A 65 14.54 11.53 -10.30
N ALA A 66 14.62 11.21 -11.57
CA ALA A 66 15.59 10.25 -12.09
C ALA A 66 17.03 10.67 -11.73
N PRO A 67 17.91 9.74 -11.28
CA PRO A 67 19.26 10.09 -10.86
C PRO A 67 20.09 10.62 -12.04
N VAL A 68 20.63 11.83 -11.90
CA VAL A 68 21.41 12.53 -12.94
C VAL A 68 22.90 12.41 -12.66
N THR A 69 23.35 12.74 -11.45
CA THR A 69 24.78 12.71 -11.10
C THR A 69 25.24 11.30 -10.74
N ASP A 70 26.55 11.09 -10.72
CA ASP A 70 27.13 9.78 -10.38
C ASP A 70 26.88 9.45 -8.89
N GLU A 71 26.86 10.45 -8.02
CA GLU A 71 26.49 10.30 -6.61
C GLU A 71 25.03 9.85 -6.46
N GLN A 72 24.11 10.47 -7.18
CA GLN A 72 22.69 10.08 -7.18
C GLN A 72 22.49 8.66 -7.73
N LYS A 73 23.19 8.30 -8.80
CA LYS A 73 23.18 6.93 -9.35
C LYS A 73 23.74 5.92 -8.35
N ALA A 74 24.75 6.29 -7.56
CA ALA A 74 25.30 5.43 -6.53
C ALA A 74 24.28 5.24 -5.39
N VAL A 75 23.68 6.32 -4.88
CA VAL A 75 22.61 6.25 -3.87
C VAL A 75 21.45 5.39 -4.35
N PHE A 76 20.97 5.60 -5.57
CA PHE A 76 19.88 4.83 -6.16
C PHE A 76 20.19 3.31 -6.17
N ARG A 77 21.37 2.91 -6.65
CA ARG A 77 21.77 1.50 -6.69
C ARG A 77 21.90 0.89 -5.29
N ILE A 78 22.50 1.61 -4.35
CA ILE A 78 22.66 1.15 -2.96
C ILE A 78 21.28 0.98 -2.31
N THR A 79 20.39 1.95 -2.46
CA THR A 79 19.01 1.87 -1.94
C THR A 79 18.26 0.70 -2.55
N GLN A 80 18.32 0.53 -3.88
CA GLN A 80 17.67 -0.60 -4.56
C GLN A 80 18.20 -1.94 -4.05
N GLN A 81 19.51 -2.08 -3.91
CA GLN A 81 20.13 -3.31 -3.38
C GLN A 81 19.69 -3.56 -1.93
N THR A 82 19.75 -2.54 -1.08
CA THR A 82 19.34 -2.63 0.34
C THR A 82 17.90 -3.08 0.49
N LEU A 83 16.98 -2.48 -0.29
CA LEU A 83 15.57 -2.87 -0.30
C LEU A 83 15.40 -4.30 -0.84
N THR A 84 16.09 -4.67 -1.92
CA THR A 84 15.99 -6.00 -2.54
C THR A 84 16.45 -7.10 -1.60
N GLU A 85 17.56 -6.91 -0.93
CA GLU A 85 18.10 -7.90 0.02
C GLU A 85 17.29 -7.97 1.32
N ALA A 86 16.66 -6.86 1.72
CA ALA A 86 15.86 -6.68 2.94
C ALA A 86 16.59 -7.15 4.23
N THR A 87 17.90 -7.43 4.13
CA THR A 87 18.69 -7.93 5.24
C THR A 87 18.75 -6.90 6.36
N GLY A 88 18.21 -7.27 7.52
CA GLY A 88 18.19 -6.38 8.68
C GLY A 88 17.16 -5.24 8.64
N LEU A 89 16.30 -5.14 7.61
CA LEU A 89 15.22 -4.14 7.59
C LEU A 89 14.08 -4.48 8.54
N PHE A 90 13.84 -5.77 8.74
CA PHE A 90 12.77 -6.27 9.60
C PHE A 90 13.28 -7.42 10.47
N THR A 91 12.80 -7.48 11.71
CA THR A 91 13.00 -8.64 12.59
C THR A 91 11.68 -9.15 13.13
N PHE A 92 11.62 -10.49 13.26
CA PHE A 92 10.43 -11.26 13.66
C PHE A 92 10.79 -12.15 14.86
N PRO A 93 10.86 -11.60 16.09
CA PRO A 93 11.33 -12.35 17.24
C PRO A 93 10.55 -13.64 17.48
N GLY A 94 11.26 -14.75 17.61
CA GLY A 94 10.69 -16.09 17.86
C GLY A 94 10.09 -16.79 16.64
N ALA A 95 9.82 -16.10 15.53
CA ALA A 95 9.10 -16.69 14.40
C ALA A 95 9.98 -17.44 13.38
N ASN A 96 11.31 -17.23 13.41
CA ASN A 96 12.26 -17.84 12.48
C ASN A 96 11.84 -17.65 11.01
N CYS A 97 11.75 -16.40 10.58
CA CYS A 97 11.31 -16.00 9.24
C CYS A 97 12.50 -15.87 8.28
N GLN A 98 12.30 -16.29 7.03
CA GLN A 98 13.26 -16.18 5.95
C GLN A 98 12.61 -15.47 4.76
N LEU A 99 13.32 -14.53 4.16
CA LEU A 99 12.87 -13.86 2.94
C LEU A 99 12.75 -14.88 1.80
N GLN A 100 11.58 -14.92 1.17
CA GLN A 100 11.30 -15.76 0.01
C GLN A 100 11.37 -14.96 -1.30
N SER A 101 10.83 -13.75 -1.27
CA SER A 101 10.84 -12.85 -2.42
C SER A 101 10.77 -11.39 -1.99
N SER A 102 11.36 -10.54 -2.79
CA SER A 102 11.21 -9.09 -2.77
C SER A 102 10.89 -8.60 -4.18
N ASP A 103 10.02 -7.60 -4.29
CA ASP A 103 9.72 -6.90 -5.52
C ASP A 103 9.78 -5.40 -5.24
N ILE A 104 10.71 -4.71 -5.89
CA ILE A 104 11.04 -3.31 -5.60
C ILE A 104 10.75 -2.47 -6.83
N GLN A 105 9.80 -1.59 -6.74
CA GLN A 105 9.47 -0.60 -7.76
C GLN A 105 10.09 0.73 -7.33
N MET A 106 11.20 1.07 -8.01
CA MET A 106 11.90 2.33 -7.81
C MET A 106 11.29 3.36 -8.73
N LEU A 107 11.00 4.49 -8.58
CA LEU A 107 10.58 5.58 -9.46
C LEU A 107 9.84 5.09 -10.72
N GLU A 108 8.54 4.99 -10.69
CA GLU A 108 7.76 4.76 -11.90
C GLU A 108 7.93 5.95 -12.86
N LYS A 109 8.39 5.67 -14.09
CA LYS A 109 8.25 6.63 -15.18
C LYS A 109 6.76 6.75 -15.48
N GLN A 110 6.14 7.84 -15.06
CA GLN A 110 4.84 8.19 -15.63
C GLN A 110 5.04 8.44 -17.13
N THR A 111 4.66 7.46 -17.94
CA THR A 111 4.54 7.66 -19.38
C THR A 111 3.31 8.53 -19.61
N HIS A 112 3.51 9.83 -19.64
CA HIS A 112 2.50 10.75 -20.14
C HIS A 112 2.29 10.47 -21.61
N SER A 113 1.11 9.92 -21.98
CA SER A 113 0.58 10.03 -23.32
C SER A 113 0.32 11.52 -23.59
N ASP A 114 0.91 12.03 -24.67
CA ASP A 114 0.80 13.40 -25.14
C ASP A 114 -0.67 13.85 -25.21
N HIS A 115 -1.11 14.60 -24.21
CA HIS A 115 -2.21 15.54 -24.34
C HIS A 115 -1.82 16.80 -23.57
N ASP A 116 -1.65 17.88 -24.34
CA ASP A 116 -1.40 19.24 -23.89
C ASP A 116 -2.45 19.67 -22.86
N ASP A 117 -2.08 19.66 -21.58
CA ASP A 117 -2.75 20.50 -20.59
C ASP A 117 -1.72 20.99 -19.56
N HIS A 118 -1.64 22.34 -19.43
CA HIS A 118 -0.70 23.04 -18.57
C HIS A 118 -1.07 22.89 -17.08
N GLY A 119 -0.94 21.69 -16.54
CA GLY A 119 -1.01 21.41 -15.10
C GLY A 119 0.40 21.04 -14.62
N HIS A 120 0.97 21.84 -13.73
CA HIS A 120 2.17 21.46 -12.97
C HIS A 120 1.85 20.23 -12.10
N ALA A 121 1.88 19.04 -12.69
CA ALA A 121 1.96 17.81 -11.93
C ALA A 121 3.34 17.82 -11.26
N SER A 122 3.40 18.06 -9.97
CA SER A 122 4.58 17.80 -9.16
C SER A 122 4.90 16.31 -9.32
N GLU A 123 6.02 16.02 -10.01
CA GLU A 123 6.52 14.65 -10.15
C GLU A 123 7.00 14.17 -8.77
N HIS A 124 6.04 13.79 -7.91
CA HIS A 124 6.36 13.09 -6.69
C HIS A 124 6.48 11.61 -7.04
N ALA A 125 7.67 11.09 -6.90
CA ALA A 125 7.95 9.69 -7.17
C ALA A 125 7.94 8.90 -5.86
N ASP A 126 7.19 7.79 -5.86
CA ASP A 126 7.15 6.86 -4.76
C ASP A 126 7.99 5.63 -5.05
N ILE A 127 8.45 5.02 -3.97
CA ILE A 127 9.11 3.71 -3.98
C ILE A 127 8.18 2.73 -3.29
N HIS A 128 7.87 1.64 -3.99
CA HIS A 128 7.11 0.53 -3.45
C HIS A 128 8.01 -0.69 -3.30
N ALA A 129 7.97 -1.31 -2.12
CA ALA A 129 8.73 -2.52 -1.84
C ALA A 129 7.83 -3.59 -1.21
N ASN A 130 7.67 -4.70 -1.92
CA ASN A 130 6.87 -5.84 -1.49
C ASN A 130 7.79 -6.97 -1.05
N TYR A 131 7.52 -7.53 0.13
CA TYR A 131 8.30 -8.61 0.71
C TYR A 131 7.40 -9.76 1.11
N ARG A 132 7.89 -10.98 0.91
CA ARG A 132 7.27 -12.19 1.41
C ARG A 132 8.29 -12.99 2.22
N PHE A 133 7.97 -13.20 3.49
CA PHE A 133 8.76 -14.01 4.41
C PHE A 133 8.01 -15.29 4.75
N ASN A 134 8.69 -16.41 4.76
CA ASN A 134 8.18 -17.68 5.29
C ASN A 134 8.72 -17.87 6.71
N CYS A 135 7.83 -18.15 7.66
CA CYS A 135 8.15 -18.23 9.08
C CYS A 135 7.83 -19.65 9.61
N SER A 136 8.86 -20.40 9.94
CA SER A 136 8.69 -21.79 10.43
C SER A 136 8.02 -21.86 11.82
N GLN A 137 8.01 -20.76 12.56
CA GLN A 137 7.42 -20.65 13.90
C GLN A 137 6.48 -19.45 14.01
N ILE A 138 5.60 -19.26 13.03
CA ILE A 138 4.69 -18.11 12.95
C ILE A 138 3.83 -17.92 14.19
N GLN A 139 3.49 -19.00 14.91
CA GLN A 139 2.69 -18.96 16.14
C GLN A 139 3.41 -18.23 17.28
N GLN A 140 4.73 -18.11 17.23
CA GLN A 140 5.55 -17.39 18.20
C GLN A 140 5.71 -15.91 17.83
N LEU A 141 5.27 -15.49 16.64
CA LEU A 141 5.32 -14.10 16.21
C LEU A 141 4.33 -13.26 17.01
N ASN A 142 4.85 -12.37 17.83
CA ASN A 142 4.07 -11.42 18.61
C ASN A 142 4.37 -9.98 18.19
N ASP A 143 5.62 -9.73 17.85
CA ASP A 143 6.12 -8.40 17.56
C ASP A 143 6.87 -8.39 16.23
N ILE A 144 6.76 -7.29 15.50
CA ILE A 144 7.55 -7.00 14.32
C ILE A 144 8.32 -5.72 14.59
N THR A 145 9.64 -5.77 14.45
CA THR A 145 10.50 -4.60 14.60
C THR A 145 11.03 -4.18 13.24
N THR A 146 10.92 -2.89 12.92
CA THR A 146 11.54 -2.31 11.72
C THR A 146 12.81 -1.55 12.05
N HIS A 147 13.81 -1.68 11.20
CA HIS A 147 15.07 -0.93 11.27
C HIS A 147 15.17 0.13 10.18
N LEU A 148 14.08 0.36 9.44
CA LEU A 148 14.02 1.34 8.34
C LEU A 148 14.49 2.74 8.75
N PHE A 149 14.19 3.18 9.98
CA PHE A 149 14.64 4.48 10.49
C PHE A 149 16.16 4.62 10.60
N ALA A 150 16.86 3.52 10.92
CA ALA A 150 18.31 3.53 11.02
C ALA A 150 18.98 3.47 9.64
N VAL A 151 18.35 2.78 8.68
CA VAL A 151 18.88 2.62 7.33
C VAL A 151 18.53 3.82 6.45
N PHE A 152 17.34 4.38 6.63
CA PHE A 152 16.80 5.50 5.87
C PHE A 152 16.39 6.64 6.82
N PRO A 153 17.32 7.50 7.22
CA PRO A 153 17.04 8.56 8.21
C PRO A 153 16.06 9.63 7.69
N GLY A 154 15.75 9.66 6.39
CA GLY A 154 14.69 10.50 5.83
C GLY A 154 13.29 10.06 6.28
N ILE A 155 13.11 8.80 6.71
CA ILE A 155 11.85 8.34 7.32
C ILE A 155 11.81 8.79 8.78
N GLN A 156 10.81 9.59 9.14
CA GLN A 156 10.58 10.08 10.51
C GLN A 156 9.43 9.35 11.20
N GLN A 157 8.44 8.91 10.41
CA GLN A 157 7.28 8.16 10.88
C GLN A 157 6.92 7.06 9.88
N ILE A 158 6.39 5.95 10.40
CA ILE A 158 5.80 4.89 9.59
C ILE A 158 4.38 4.65 10.11
N LYS A 159 3.38 4.87 9.23
CA LYS A 159 1.99 4.44 9.47
C LYS A 159 1.90 2.94 9.21
N ALA A 160 2.02 2.12 10.24
CA ALA A 160 1.96 0.67 10.13
C ALA A 160 0.51 0.19 10.33
N GLN A 161 0.04 -0.65 9.40
CA GLN A 161 -1.27 -1.31 9.48
C GLN A 161 -1.05 -2.82 9.37
N TRP A 162 -1.82 -3.62 10.12
CA TRP A 162 -1.70 -5.07 10.04
C TRP A 162 -3.06 -5.76 10.03
N ILE A 163 -3.08 -6.90 9.37
CA ILE A 163 -4.21 -7.83 9.34
C ILE A 163 -3.65 -9.24 9.58
N THR A 164 -4.29 -9.95 10.49
CA THR A 164 -4.07 -11.36 10.77
C THR A 164 -5.41 -12.09 10.69
N SER A 165 -5.42 -13.42 10.82
CA SER A 165 -6.66 -14.20 10.94
C SER A 165 -7.47 -13.88 12.21
N ARG A 166 -6.91 -13.17 13.19
CA ARG A 166 -7.52 -12.95 14.51
C ARG A 166 -7.64 -11.47 14.90
N SER A 167 -6.81 -10.61 14.34
CA SER A 167 -6.73 -9.20 14.72
C SER A 167 -6.35 -8.33 13.52
N GLN A 168 -6.71 -7.09 13.62
CA GLN A 168 -6.23 -6.03 12.74
C GLN A 168 -5.96 -4.78 13.57
N GLY A 169 -5.11 -3.91 13.09
CA GLY A 169 -4.83 -2.68 13.78
C GLY A 169 -3.94 -1.73 12.99
N MET A 170 -3.65 -0.61 13.62
CA MET A 170 -2.83 0.44 13.06
C MET A 170 -2.01 1.06 14.19
N LYS A 171 -0.76 1.43 13.90
CA LYS A 171 0.13 2.13 14.83
C LYS A 171 1.08 3.05 14.06
N THR A 172 1.28 4.25 14.55
CA THR A 172 2.38 5.09 14.08
C THR A 172 3.67 4.69 14.79
N LEU A 173 4.67 4.28 14.03
CA LEU A 173 6.02 3.99 14.49
C LEU A 173 6.90 5.24 14.32
N THR A 174 7.89 5.36 15.20
CA THR A 174 8.92 6.41 15.19
C THR A 174 10.28 5.79 15.46
N PRO A 175 11.41 6.50 15.30
CA PRO A 175 12.72 5.98 15.67
C PRO A 175 12.81 5.47 17.12
N ALA A 176 12.09 6.11 18.05
CA ALA A 176 12.04 5.69 19.44
C ALA A 176 11.09 4.51 19.72
N THR A 177 10.14 4.26 18.84
CA THR A 177 9.12 3.20 18.97
C THR A 177 8.96 2.46 17.64
N ASN A 178 9.99 1.71 17.26
CA ASN A 178 10.11 1.05 15.96
C ASN A 178 9.57 -0.39 15.92
N SER A 179 8.80 -0.79 16.92
CA SER A 179 8.19 -2.12 17.01
C SER A 179 6.68 -2.03 17.16
N LEU A 180 5.98 -2.98 16.58
CA LEU A 180 4.53 -3.14 16.72
C LEU A 180 4.20 -4.54 17.21
N THR A 181 3.20 -4.65 18.10
CA THR A 181 2.64 -5.90 18.60
C THR A 181 1.40 -6.24 17.77
N ILE A 182 1.33 -7.47 17.24
CA ILE A 182 0.31 -7.93 16.27
C ILE A 182 -0.69 -8.94 16.88
N LYS A 183 -0.86 -8.91 18.18
CA LYS A 183 -1.80 -9.81 18.90
C LYS A 183 -3.22 -9.28 18.86
#